data_d6b7eecc2ce0951bb5b1b59af32a2d8e
#
_entry.id   d6b7eecc2ce0951bb5b1b59af32a2d8e
#
_cell.length_a   1.000
_cell.length_b   1.000
_cell.length_c   1.000
_cell.angle_alpha   90.00
_cell.angle_beta   90.00
_cell.angle_gamma   90.00
#
_symmetry.space_group_name_H-M   'P 1'
#
loop_
_entity.id
_entity.type
_entity.pdbx_description
1 polymer ?
#
loop_
_entity_poly.entity_id
_entity_poly.type
_entity_poly.pdbx_seq_one_letter_code
_entity_poly.pdbx_strand_id
1 'polypeptide(L)'
;MDYYQDFQKKLESKEQEQNKRTIKTYESLDAVRVKRNDSEYIMMASNNYLGLTHDARVQQAAMQAIQRYGTGSGGARLTSGSFPLFKELERAIANFKETEQSLVFNTGYMANVGTITALMNKHSVIISDELNHASIIDGCRLSGAHIERYKHKDVEHAEYILKNYKSAHKILLQMVYLAWMEILHH
;
A
#
# COMPACT_ATOMS: atom_id res chain seq x y z
N MET A 1 20.59 -7.86 -30.19
CA MET A 1 19.19 -7.97 -29.76
C MET A 1 18.73 -6.58 -29.44
N ASP A 2 17.75 -6.06 -30.19
CA ASP A 2 17.26 -4.70 -29.96
C ASP A 2 16.15 -4.74 -28.88
N TYR A 3 16.53 -4.46 -27.65
CA TYR A 3 15.62 -4.45 -26.51
C TYR A 3 14.42 -3.50 -26.69
N TYR A 4 14.60 -2.42 -27.43
CA TYR A 4 13.51 -1.46 -27.70
C TYR A 4 12.41 -2.07 -28.56
N GLN A 5 12.75 -2.89 -29.56
CA GLN A 5 11.76 -3.59 -30.38
C GLN A 5 10.94 -4.60 -29.55
N ASP A 6 11.56 -5.27 -28.58
CA ASP A 6 10.83 -6.19 -27.71
C ASP A 6 9.84 -5.45 -26.79
N PHE A 7 10.22 -4.29 -26.26
CA PHE A 7 9.29 -3.46 -25.49
C PHE A 7 8.15 -2.91 -26.34
N GLN A 8 8.44 -2.51 -27.59
CA GLN A 8 7.44 -2.00 -28.51
C GLN A 8 6.41 -3.07 -28.87
N LYS A 9 6.85 -4.29 -29.18
CA LYS A 9 5.97 -5.45 -29.42
C LYS A 9 5.09 -5.78 -28.20
N LYS A 10 5.64 -5.73 -26.99
CA LYS A 10 4.87 -5.92 -25.75
C LYS A 10 3.80 -4.83 -25.55
N LEU A 11 4.11 -3.59 -25.91
CA LEU A 11 3.17 -2.49 -25.81
C LEU A 11 2.03 -2.65 -26.83
N GLU A 12 2.35 -3.01 -28.06
CA GLU A 12 1.39 -3.30 -29.14
C GLU A 12 0.48 -4.49 -28.78
N SER A 13 1.03 -5.57 -28.20
CA SER A 13 0.24 -6.69 -27.68
C SER A 13 -0.75 -6.23 -26.63
N LYS A 14 -0.30 -5.39 -25.66
CA LYS A 14 -1.19 -4.83 -24.64
C LYS A 14 -2.30 -3.94 -25.22
N GLU A 15 -2.02 -3.24 -26.30
CA GLU A 15 -2.99 -2.41 -27.00
C GLU A 15 -4.03 -3.25 -27.73
N GLN A 16 -3.60 -4.32 -28.42
CA GLN A 16 -4.48 -5.29 -29.08
C GLN A 16 -5.37 -6.05 -28.09
N GLU A 17 -4.84 -6.41 -26.94
CA GLU A 17 -5.58 -7.05 -25.82
C GLU A 17 -6.51 -6.07 -25.08
N GLN A 18 -6.56 -4.79 -25.46
CA GLN A 18 -7.27 -3.71 -24.74
C GLN A 18 -6.82 -3.54 -23.28
N ASN A 19 -5.63 -3.99 -22.96
CA ASN A 19 -5.02 -3.94 -21.61
C ASN A 19 -4.01 -2.80 -21.45
N LYS A 20 -3.84 -1.94 -22.45
CA LYS A 20 -2.97 -0.77 -22.38
C LYS A 20 -3.52 0.25 -21.40
N ARG A 21 -2.79 0.48 -20.32
CA ARG A 21 -3.14 1.49 -19.32
C ARG A 21 -2.52 2.82 -19.70
N THR A 22 -3.34 3.87 -19.73
CA THR A 22 -2.88 5.25 -19.96
C THR A 22 -3.11 6.09 -18.71
N ILE A 23 -2.09 6.87 -18.34
CA ILE A 23 -2.20 7.83 -17.23
C ILE A 23 -3.05 9.01 -17.70
N LYS A 24 -4.13 9.26 -16.96
CA LYS A 24 -5.03 10.40 -17.20
C LYS A 24 -4.69 11.49 -16.19
N THR A 25 -4.54 12.74 -16.66
CA THR A 25 -4.26 13.90 -15.81
C THR A 25 -5.56 14.59 -15.45
N TYR A 26 -5.70 14.91 -14.17
CA TYR A 26 -6.82 15.65 -13.62
C TYR A 26 -6.30 16.82 -12.79
N GLU A 27 -6.98 17.97 -12.89
CA GLU A 27 -6.80 19.12 -12.01
C GLU A 27 -7.80 19.01 -10.87
N SER A 28 -7.34 19.07 -9.62
CA SER A 28 -8.22 19.02 -8.46
C SER A 28 -8.83 20.40 -8.22
N LEU A 29 -10.16 20.49 -8.19
CA LEU A 29 -10.90 21.71 -7.88
C LEU A 29 -11.23 21.81 -6.39
N ASP A 30 -11.62 20.70 -5.80
CA ASP A 30 -11.87 20.55 -4.36
C ASP A 30 -11.72 19.06 -3.92
N ALA A 31 -12.26 18.72 -2.77
CA ALA A 31 -12.16 17.37 -2.21
C ALA A 31 -12.79 16.28 -3.08
N VAL A 32 -13.75 16.62 -3.95
CA VAL A 32 -14.54 15.66 -4.74
C VAL A 32 -14.64 16.01 -6.22
N ARG A 33 -14.39 17.25 -6.61
CA ARG A 33 -14.48 17.68 -8.01
C ARG A 33 -13.12 17.81 -8.65
N VAL A 34 -13.04 17.36 -9.89
CA VAL A 34 -11.84 17.44 -10.72
C VAL A 34 -12.19 17.95 -12.11
N LYS A 35 -11.25 18.59 -12.77
CA LYS A 35 -11.36 19.05 -14.15
C LYS A 35 -10.45 18.22 -15.04
N ARG A 36 -10.92 17.88 -16.24
CA ARG A 36 -10.15 17.27 -17.32
C ARG A 36 -10.69 17.74 -18.67
N ASN A 37 -9.81 18.25 -19.55
CA ASN A 37 -10.19 18.72 -20.88
C ASN A 37 -11.43 19.65 -20.87
N ASP A 38 -11.38 20.69 -20.07
CA ASP A 38 -12.46 21.69 -19.89
C ASP A 38 -13.80 21.18 -19.33
N SER A 39 -13.90 19.92 -18.95
CA SER A 39 -15.08 19.36 -18.31
C SER A 39 -14.81 19.05 -16.84
N GLU A 40 -15.81 19.30 -16.00
CA GLU A 40 -15.78 18.96 -14.58
C GLU A 40 -16.37 17.56 -14.36
N TYR A 41 -15.82 16.85 -13.41
CA TYR A 41 -16.22 15.49 -13.02
C TYR A 41 -16.25 15.37 -11.50
N ILE A 42 -17.11 14.49 -11.00
CA ILE A 42 -17.07 14.02 -9.62
C ILE A 42 -16.11 12.82 -9.56
N MET A 43 -15.05 12.94 -8.75
CA MET A 43 -14.05 11.90 -8.58
C MET A 43 -14.54 10.84 -7.58
N MET A 44 -15.12 9.76 -8.09
CA MET A 44 -15.58 8.64 -7.26
C MET A 44 -14.49 7.58 -7.05
N ALA A 45 -13.46 7.55 -7.90
CA ALA A 45 -12.32 6.64 -7.80
C ALA A 45 -11.16 7.29 -7.03
N SER A 46 -11.37 7.58 -5.74
CA SER A 46 -10.38 8.26 -4.89
C SER A 46 -10.28 7.58 -3.53
N ASN A 47 -9.08 7.60 -2.94
CA ASN A 47 -8.86 7.20 -1.54
C ASN A 47 -9.14 8.34 -0.54
N ASN A 48 -9.62 9.49 -1.02
CA ASN A 48 -9.94 10.65 -0.19
C ASN A 48 -11.31 10.51 0.50
N TYR A 49 -11.56 9.38 1.14
CA TYR A 49 -12.87 9.02 1.73
C TYR A 49 -13.40 10.05 2.73
N LEU A 50 -12.53 10.74 3.45
CA LEU A 50 -12.90 11.74 4.45
C LEU A 50 -12.78 13.19 3.94
N GLY A 51 -12.44 13.40 2.66
CA GLY A 51 -12.27 14.73 2.08
C GLY A 51 -11.10 15.55 2.63
N LEU A 52 -10.17 14.94 3.34
CA LEU A 52 -9.11 15.63 4.08
C LEU A 52 -8.06 16.31 3.21
N THR A 53 -7.97 15.97 1.93
CA THR A 53 -6.98 16.58 1.02
C THR A 53 -7.18 18.10 0.85
N HIS A 54 -8.40 18.60 1.09
CA HIS A 54 -8.75 20.04 1.00
C HIS A 54 -9.22 20.64 2.34
N ASP A 55 -9.05 19.90 3.45
CA ASP A 55 -9.36 20.45 4.78
C ASP A 55 -8.35 21.54 5.15
N ALA A 56 -8.86 22.74 5.44
CA ALA A 56 -8.03 23.91 5.73
C ALA A 56 -7.10 23.71 6.93
N ARG A 57 -7.51 22.90 7.93
CA ARG A 57 -6.69 22.59 9.11
C ARG A 57 -5.49 21.72 8.71
N VAL A 58 -5.70 20.75 7.82
CA VAL A 58 -4.63 19.87 7.32
C VAL A 58 -3.67 20.66 6.45
N GLN A 59 -4.17 21.53 5.57
CA GLN A 59 -3.35 22.40 4.75
C GLN A 59 -2.52 23.36 5.59
N GLN A 60 -3.11 23.99 6.60
CA GLN A 60 -2.41 24.90 7.50
C GLN A 60 -1.30 24.19 8.30
N ALA A 61 -1.57 22.97 8.81
CA ALA A 61 -0.57 22.18 9.50
C ALA A 61 0.60 21.80 8.59
N ALA A 62 0.32 21.42 7.32
CA ALA A 62 1.35 21.14 6.32
C ALA A 62 2.21 22.37 6.02
N MET A 63 1.61 23.56 5.84
CA MET A 63 2.37 24.80 5.62
C MET A 63 3.28 25.14 6.81
N GLN A 64 2.79 25.00 8.04
CA GLN A 64 3.58 25.21 9.25
C GLN A 64 4.75 24.21 9.36
N ALA A 65 4.50 22.94 9.01
CA ALA A 65 5.56 21.94 8.98
C ALA A 65 6.65 22.26 7.95
N ILE A 66 6.26 22.71 6.76
CA ILE A 66 7.19 23.14 5.70
C ILE A 66 8.01 24.35 6.18
N GLN A 67 7.41 25.34 6.80
CA GLN A 67 8.11 26.52 7.33
C GLN A 67 9.15 26.14 8.39
N ARG A 68 8.84 25.16 9.23
CA ARG A 68 9.69 24.74 10.34
C ARG A 68 10.79 23.76 9.94
N TYR A 69 10.49 22.80 9.05
CA TYR A 69 11.33 21.65 8.74
C TYR A 69 11.81 21.61 7.29
N GLY A 70 11.31 22.49 6.43
CA GLY A 70 11.55 22.44 4.99
C GLY A 70 10.65 21.40 4.29
N THR A 71 10.96 21.10 3.02
CA THR A 71 10.13 20.27 2.15
C THR A 71 10.48 18.78 2.19
N GLY A 72 11.49 18.38 2.97
CA GLY A 72 11.92 16.99 3.06
C GLY A 72 12.97 16.78 4.14
N SER A 73 13.20 15.52 4.48
CA SER A 73 14.08 15.13 5.58
C SER A 73 15.57 15.20 5.26
N GLY A 74 15.94 15.32 3.98
CA GLY A 74 17.36 15.38 3.55
C GLY A 74 18.16 14.09 3.77
N GLY A 75 17.57 13.04 4.35
CA GLY A 75 18.25 11.79 4.63
C GLY A 75 17.31 10.66 5.06
N ALA A 76 17.85 9.45 5.18
CA ALA A 76 17.11 8.32 5.72
C ALA A 76 16.86 8.47 7.22
N ARG A 77 15.76 7.91 7.74
CA ARG A 77 15.39 8.00 9.16
C ARG A 77 16.46 7.44 10.10
N LEU A 78 17.16 6.41 9.67
CA LEU A 78 18.21 5.77 10.48
C LEU A 78 19.48 6.65 10.64
N THR A 79 19.69 7.59 9.72
CA THR A 79 20.87 8.48 9.74
C THR A 79 20.50 9.88 10.24
N SER A 80 20.11 10.78 9.35
CA SER A 80 19.87 12.20 9.66
C SER A 80 18.44 12.67 9.39
N GLY A 81 17.57 11.81 8.80
CA GLY A 81 16.26 12.21 8.33
C GLY A 81 15.10 11.96 9.31
N SER A 82 15.37 11.74 10.60
CA SER A 82 14.29 11.51 11.58
C SER A 82 14.03 12.79 12.39
N PHE A 83 12.98 13.50 12.04
CA PHE A 83 12.54 14.70 12.77
C PHE A 83 11.62 14.39 13.95
N PRO A 84 11.49 15.30 14.94
CA PRO A 84 10.55 15.14 16.06
C PRO A 84 9.11 14.85 15.60
N LEU A 85 8.70 15.44 14.47
CA LEU A 85 7.38 15.24 13.87
C LEU A 85 7.05 13.76 13.59
N PHE A 86 8.03 12.93 13.23
CA PHE A 86 7.80 11.49 13.06
C PHE A 86 7.44 10.80 14.38
N LYS A 87 8.13 11.15 15.47
CA LYS A 87 7.84 10.57 16.80
C LYS A 87 6.47 11.03 17.31
N GLU A 88 6.10 12.28 17.06
CA GLU A 88 4.79 12.82 17.41
C GLU A 88 3.68 12.09 16.64
N LEU A 89 3.84 11.90 15.34
CA LEU A 89 2.91 11.15 14.50
C LEU A 89 2.78 9.69 14.94
N GLU A 90 3.90 9.01 15.15
CA GLU A 90 3.91 7.61 15.62
C GLU A 90 3.21 7.47 16.97
N ARG A 91 3.44 8.36 17.91
CA ARG A 91 2.73 8.38 19.19
C ARG A 91 1.23 8.63 19.02
N ALA A 92 0.85 9.58 18.17
CA ALA A 92 -0.55 9.89 17.91
C ALA A 92 -1.29 8.69 17.27
N ILE A 93 -0.65 8.00 16.32
CA ILE A 93 -1.20 6.79 15.69
C ILE A 93 -1.29 5.64 16.71
N ALA A 94 -0.26 5.41 17.52
CA ALA A 94 -0.27 4.38 18.55
C ALA A 94 -1.43 4.60 19.54
N ASN A 95 -1.61 5.82 20.01
CA ASN A 95 -2.73 6.18 20.89
C ASN A 95 -4.09 5.97 20.22
N PHE A 96 -4.23 6.41 18.95
CA PHE A 96 -5.47 6.26 18.21
C PHE A 96 -5.85 4.79 17.94
N LYS A 97 -4.83 3.93 17.75
CA LYS A 97 -5.00 2.49 17.50
C LYS A 97 -4.97 1.64 18.76
N GLU A 98 -4.78 2.26 19.93
CA GLU A 98 -4.67 1.57 21.21
C GLU A 98 -3.56 0.50 21.22
N THR A 99 -2.43 0.82 20.58
CA THR A 99 -1.24 -0.03 20.51
C THR A 99 -0.09 0.60 21.31
N GLU A 100 0.87 -0.21 21.75
CA GLU A 100 2.03 0.29 22.49
C GLU A 100 2.90 1.22 21.65
N GLN A 101 3.08 0.91 20.39
CA GLN A 101 3.89 1.68 19.45
C GLN A 101 3.34 1.60 18.02
N SER A 102 3.76 2.52 17.18
CA SER A 102 3.55 2.48 15.74
C SER A 102 4.81 2.89 14.99
N LEU A 103 4.90 2.50 13.72
CA LEU A 103 5.99 2.87 12.83
C LEU A 103 5.42 3.38 11.51
N VAL A 104 5.87 4.56 11.10
CA VAL A 104 5.43 5.21 9.86
C VAL A 104 6.39 4.90 8.72
N PHE A 105 5.84 4.51 7.58
CA PHE A 105 6.52 4.31 6.30
C PHE A 105 6.01 5.30 5.27
N ASN A 106 6.82 5.63 4.27
CA ASN A 106 6.45 6.59 3.23
C ASN A 106 5.31 6.08 2.33
N THR A 107 5.16 4.77 2.18
CA THR A 107 4.10 4.16 1.39
C THR A 107 3.63 2.85 2.03
N GLY A 108 2.38 2.44 1.76
CA GLY A 108 1.87 1.13 2.19
C GLY A 108 2.65 -0.04 1.58
N TYR A 109 3.19 0.13 0.35
CA TYR A 109 4.07 -0.87 -0.26
C TYR A 109 5.32 -1.11 0.61
N MET A 110 6.01 -0.03 1.00
CA MET A 110 7.19 -0.11 1.88
C MET A 110 6.85 -0.67 3.25
N ALA A 111 5.67 -0.32 3.81
CA ALA A 111 5.21 -0.87 5.07
C ALA A 111 5.05 -2.39 5.00
N ASN A 112 4.34 -2.89 3.99
CA ASN A 112 4.12 -4.33 3.81
C ASN A 112 5.43 -5.08 3.57
N VAL A 113 6.25 -4.64 2.61
CA VAL A 113 7.52 -5.29 2.31
C VAL A 113 8.47 -5.23 3.51
N GLY A 114 8.65 -4.06 4.10
CA GLY A 114 9.55 -3.87 5.24
C GLY A 114 9.15 -4.70 6.47
N THR A 115 7.86 -4.72 6.80
CA THR A 115 7.36 -5.47 7.96
C THR A 115 7.47 -6.98 7.74
N ILE A 116 7.02 -7.48 6.59
CA ILE A 116 7.04 -8.92 6.32
C ILE A 116 8.48 -9.46 6.29
N THR A 117 9.38 -8.76 5.60
CA THR A 117 10.80 -9.19 5.54
C THR A 117 11.55 -9.06 6.86
N ALA A 118 11.13 -8.16 7.74
CA ALA A 118 11.70 -8.03 9.09
C ALA A 118 11.24 -9.15 10.04
N LEU A 119 10.00 -9.60 9.90
CA LEU A 119 9.39 -10.58 10.81
C LEU A 119 9.60 -12.03 10.35
N MET A 120 9.75 -12.27 9.05
CA MET A 120 9.75 -13.60 8.45
C MET A 120 11.06 -13.89 7.74
N ASN A 121 11.45 -15.16 7.71
CA ASN A 121 12.68 -15.64 7.09
C ASN A 121 12.50 -17.07 6.55
N LYS A 122 13.56 -17.66 6.00
CA LYS A 122 13.56 -19.01 5.41
C LYS A 122 13.10 -20.16 6.33
N HIS A 123 13.02 -19.94 7.64
CA HIS A 123 12.54 -20.93 8.62
C HIS A 123 11.10 -20.66 9.05
N SER A 124 10.46 -19.68 8.45
CA SER A 124 9.09 -19.26 8.77
C SER A 124 8.09 -19.73 7.72
N VAL A 125 6.83 -19.77 8.07
CA VAL A 125 5.71 -20.08 7.17
C VAL A 125 4.77 -18.89 7.11
N ILE A 126 4.45 -18.44 5.92
CA ILE A 126 3.46 -17.40 5.65
C ILE A 126 2.22 -18.04 5.05
N ILE A 127 1.07 -17.84 5.68
CA ILE A 127 -0.22 -18.27 5.21
C ILE A 127 -0.92 -17.05 4.64
N SER A 128 -1.01 -16.99 3.31
CA SER A 128 -1.41 -15.79 2.57
C SER A 128 -2.74 -16.01 1.87
N ASP A 129 -3.66 -15.06 2.02
CA ASP A 129 -4.87 -15.01 1.20
C ASP A 129 -4.48 -14.90 -0.30
N GLU A 130 -5.17 -15.64 -1.18
CA GLU A 130 -4.88 -15.65 -2.62
C GLU A 130 -5.10 -14.29 -3.30
N LEU A 131 -5.95 -13.43 -2.73
CA LEU A 131 -6.30 -12.11 -3.24
C LEU A 131 -5.56 -10.97 -2.53
N ASN A 132 -4.51 -11.28 -1.77
CA ASN A 132 -3.72 -10.24 -1.13
C ASN A 132 -3.14 -9.25 -2.15
N HIS A 133 -3.00 -7.99 -1.72
CA HIS A 133 -2.38 -6.93 -2.53
C HIS A 133 -0.97 -7.32 -2.97
N ALA A 134 -0.57 -6.86 -4.16
CA ALA A 134 0.74 -7.17 -4.75
C ALA A 134 1.92 -6.89 -3.80
N SER A 135 1.86 -5.82 -3.00
CA SER A 135 2.91 -5.49 -2.02
C SER A 135 3.07 -6.54 -0.91
N ILE A 136 1.99 -7.21 -0.50
CA ILE A 136 2.04 -8.31 0.47
C ILE A 136 2.68 -9.52 -0.20
N ILE A 137 2.26 -9.84 -1.43
CA ILE A 137 2.85 -10.94 -2.21
C ILE A 137 4.36 -10.74 -2.41
N ASP A 138 4.77 -9.52 -2.74
CA ASP A 138 6.19 -9.19 -2.92
C ASP A 138 6.97 -9.28 -1.60
N GLY A 139 6.40 -8.79 -0.49
CA GLY A 139 6.97 -8.94 0.84
C GLY A 139 7.15 -10.41 1.24
N CYS A 140 6.14 -11.26 0.96
CA CYS A 140 6.22 -12.70 1.20
C CYS A 140 7.38 -13.33 0.41
N ARG A 141 7.48 -13.04 -0.87
CA ARG A 141 8.56 -13.57 -1.74
C ARG A 141 9.94 -13.11 -1.27
N LEU A 142 10.09 -11.83 -0.93
CA LEU A 142 11.36 -11.25 -0.51
C LEU A 142 11.82 -11.76 0.87
N SER A 143 10.91 -12.20 1.74
CA SER A 143 11.26 -12.76 3.05
C SER A 143 12.00 -14.10 2.95
N GLY A 144 11.85 -14.82 1.84
CA GLY A 144 12.38 -16.18 1.66
C GLY A 144 11.67 -17.25 2.47
N ALA A 145 10.56 -16.91 3.14
CA ALA A 145 9.74 -17.84 3.90
C ALA A 145 9.00 -18.82 2.98
N HIS A 146 8.60 -19.98 3.54
CA HIS A 146 7.67 -20.86 2.86
C HIS A 146 6.29 -20.23 2.79
N ILE A 147 5.68 -20.18 1.60
CA ILE A 147 4.41 -19.49 1.37
C ILE A 147 3.32 -20.50 1.03
N GLU A 148 2.32 -20.58 1.88
CA GLU A 148 1.08 -21.31 1.66
C GLU A 148 -0.04 -20.33 1.32
N ARG A 149 -0.80 -20.62 0.26
CA ARG A 149 -1.96 -19.79 -0.13
C ARG A 149 -3.26 -20.49 0.21
N TYR A 150 -4.16 -19.77 0.86
CA TYR A 150 -5.53 -20.23 1.08
C TYR A 150 -6.52 -19.45 0.20
N LYS A 151 -7.65 -20.08 -0.10
CA LYS A 151 -8.72 -19.48 -0.89
C LYS A 151 -9.36 -18.33 -0.12
N HIS A 152 -9.66 -17.24 -0.82
CA HIS A 152 -10.27 -16.06 -0.21
C HIS A 152 -11.52 -16.42 0.60
N LYS A 153 -11.60 -15.92 1.84
CA LYS A 153 -12.68 -16.19 2.82
C LYS A 153 -12.83 -17.67 3.25
N ASP A 154 -11.96 -18.56 2.84
CA ASP A 154 -12.01 -19.98 3.24
C ASP A 154 -11.25 -20.18 4.56
N VAL A 155 -11.97 -20.01 5.67
CA VAL A 155 -11.44 -20.15 7.03
C VAL A 155 -11.02 -21.60 7.31
N GLU A 156 -11.76 -22.58 6.82
CA GLU A 156 -11.47 -24.00 7.02
C GLU A 156 -10.15 -24.39 6.34
N HIS A 157 -9.91 -23.89 5.14
CA HIS A 157 -8.66 -24.10 4.42
C HIS A 157 -7.49 -23.42 5.14
N ALA A 158 -7.66 -22.18 5.62
CA ALA A 158 -6.64 -21.49 6.41
C ALA A 158 -6.29 -22.24 7.71
N GLU A 159 -7.31 -22.74 8.44
CA GLU A 159 -7.10 -23.56 9.64
C GLU A 159 -6.40 -24.89 9.33
N TYR A 160 -6.77 -25.56 8.25
CA TYR A 160 -6.12 -26.79 7.81
C TYR A 160 -4.63 -26.58 7.60
N ILE A 161 -4.25 -25.52 6.88
CA ILE A 161 -2.85 -25.16 6.66
C ILE A 161 -2.15 -24.88 8.01
N LEU A 162 -2.77 -24.06 8.87
CA LEU A 162 -2.22 -23.71 10.19
C LEU A 162 -1.94 -24.94 11.07
N LYS A 163 -2.78 -25.95 11.01
CA LYS A 163 -2.64 -27.20 11.78
C LYS A 163 -1.48 -28.06 11.28
N ASN A 164 -1.14 -27.99 9.99
CA ASN A 164 -0.04 -28.79 9.41
C ASN A 164 1.36 -28.29 9.79
N TYR A 165 1.49 -27.01 10.18
CA TYR A 165 2.78 -26.40 10.54
C TYR A 165 2.86 -26.15 12.07
N LYS A 166 2.84 -27.21 12.88
CA LYS A 166 2.72 -27.11 14.34
C LYS A 166 3.88 -26.38 15.05
N SER A 167 5.11 -26.52 14.55
CA SER A 167 6.34 -26.03 15.18
C SER A 167 7.03 -24.86 14.48
N ALA A 168 6.51 -24.38 13.36
CA ALA A 168 7.12 -23.28 12.61
C ALA A 168 6.67 -21.90 13.17
N HIS A 169 7.57 -20.93 13.10
CA HIS A 169 7.18 -19.51 13.23
C HIS A 169 6.30 -19.15 12.03
N LYS A 170 5.08 -18.74 12.27
CA LYS A 170 4.07 -18.55 11.24
C LYS A 170 3.29 -17.26 11.41
N ILE A 171 2.88 -16.70 10.29
CA ILE A 171 2.00 -15.54 10.21
C ILE A 171 0.89 -15.80 9.20
N LEU A 172 -0.32 -15.36 9.53
CA LEU A 172 -1.45 -15.32 8.60
C LEU A 172 -1.59 -13.89 8.10
N LEU A 173 -1.57 -13.72 6.79
CA LEU A 173 -1.69 -12.42 6.12
C LEU A 173 -2.98 -12.38 5.30
N GLN A 174 -3.84 -11.43 5.64
CA GLN A 174 -5.07 -11.14 4.92
C GLN A 174 -5.25 -9.64 4.77
N MET A 175 -5.61 -9.19 3.58
CA MET A 175 -6.05 -7.83 3.36
C MET A 175 -7.51 -7.70 3.78
N VAL A 176 -7.78 -6.86 4.79
CA VAL A 176 -9.13 -6.70 5.36
C VAL A 176 -10.07 -5.91 4.44
N TYR A 177 -9.51 -5.10 3.51
CA TYR A 177 -10.28 -4.25 2.62
C TYR A 177 -9.86 -4.44 1.16
N LEU A 178 -10.72 -5.07 0.36
CA LEU A 178 -10.55 -5.27 -1.08
C LEU A 178 -11.42 -4.28 -1.86
N ALA A 179 -11.11 -2.98 -1.75
CA ALA A 179 -11.87 -1.90 -2.39
C ALA A 179 -12.07 -2.06 -3.91
N TRP A 180 -11.29 -2.93 -4.55
CA TRP A 180 -11.30 -3.13 -6.00
C TRP A 180 -12.25 -4.24 -6.48
N MET A 181 -12.65 -5.15 -5.61
CA MET A 181 -13.41 -6.35 -6.02
C MET A 181 -14.90 -6.29 -5.68
N GLU A 182 -15.33 -5.45 -4.74
CA GLU A 182 -16.76 -5.27 -4.45
C GLU A 182 -17.52 -4.52 -5.57
N ILE A 183 -16.82 -3.80 -6.45
CA ILE A 183 -17.42 -3.10 -7.60
C ILE A 183 -17.72 -4.06 -8.78
N LEU A 184 -17.13 -5.26 -8.80
CA LEU A 184 -17.28 -6.20 -9.92
C LEU A 184 -18.30 -7.34 -9.68
N HIS A 185 -19.00 -7.34 -8.55
CA HIS A 185 -19.95 -8.40 -8.19
C HIS A 185 -21.40 -7.94 -8.00
N HIS A 186 -21.77 -6.81 -8.61
CA HIS A 186 -23.19 -6.41 -8.74
C HIS A 186 -23.56 -6.15 -10.18
#